data_567de607f1dd4f85086b52f297a51746
#
_entry.id   567de607f1dd4f85086b52f297a51746
#
_cell.length_a   1.000
_cell.length_b   1.000
_cell.length_c   1.000
_cell.angle_alpha   90.00
_cell.angle_beta   90.00
_cell.angle_gamma   90.00
#
_symmetry.space_group_name_H-M   'P 1'
#
loop_
_entity.id
_entity.type
_entity.pdbx_description
1 polymer ?
#
loop_
_entity_poly.entity_id
_entity_poly.type
_entity_poly.pdbx_seq_one_letter_code
_entity_poly.pdbx_strand_id
1 'polypeptide(L)'
;VHRTEFTGTEFEILWSGYGRDRLPYPLQYRTDIADFDELKRHREAAVESLLRKYDPAVEHALTVLLDPDARVESKGFVGQDDSHAIRFHGAIRGPVGATLTQARGSAADVGGDVVLTYCTADQVAALTVAALPRAKPGTRSPVEVRREQLAAEEEHFEYRAGQLSSADQLNRIFQRRRHAFGEISAFSGPAVDARPGPGRTFWWMDYDDGRYYVKTGDPIIAEPLSTDRMIAGIRRMLLRAQRYHQEFGEPDERLA
;
A
#
# COMPACT_ATOMS: atom_id res chain seq x y z
N VAL A 1 13.32 -16.39 -0.12
CA VAL A 1 12.74 -15.31 0.69
C VAL A 1 13.57 -15.15 1.95
N HIS A 2 14.18 -14.00 2.14
CA HIS A 2 14.90 -13.63 3.36
C HIS A 2 14.09 -12.56 4.10
N ARG A 3 14.01 -12.68 5.43
CA ARG A 3 13.15 -11.81 6.24
C ARG A 3 13.92 -11.34 7.48
N THR A 4 13.95 -10.01 7.69
CA THR A 4 14.62 -9.38 8.82
C THR A 4 13.65 -8.41 9.50
N GLU A 5 13.59 -8.46 10.81
CA GLU A 5 12.74 -7.59 11.64
C GLU A 5 13.58 -6.51 12.32
N PHE A 6 13.13 -5.28 12.21
CA PHE A 6 13.73 -4.09 12.80
C PHE A 6 12.73 -3.41 13.71
N THR A 7 13.18 -2.88 14.82
CA THR A 7 12.37 -1.91 15.58
C THR A 7 12.16 -0.65 14.72
N GLY A 8 11.15 0.16 15.07
CA GLY A 8 10.92 1.43 14.36
C GLY A 8 12.16 2.34 14.36
N THR A 9 12.89 2.40 15.50
CA THR A 9 14.14 3.16 15.63
C THR A 9 15.25 2.60 14.75
N GLU A 10 15.44 1.28 14.74
CA GLU A 10 16.47 0.64 13.90
C GLU A 10 16.21 0.92 12.42
N PHE A 11 14.96 0.80 11.99
CA PHE A 11 14.62 1.02 10.58
C PHE A 11 14.74 2.50 10.18
N GLU A 12 14.36 3.43 11.04
CA GLU A 12 14.56 4.87 10.83
C GLU A 12 16.04 5.22 10.69
N ILE A 13 16.90 4.67 11.56
CA ILE A 13 18.37 4.84 11.49
C ILE A 13 18.91 4.24 10.18
N LEU A 14 18.51 3.01 9.85
CA LEU A 14 18.93 2.33 8.63
C LEU A 14 18.58 3.14 7.39
N TRP A 15 17.34 3.61 7.30
CA TRP A 15 16.84 4.37 6.15
C TRP A 15 17.51 5.74 6.02
N SER A 16 17.71 6.44 7.14
CA SER A 16 18.42 7.73 7.15
C SER A 16 19.90 7.59 6.79
N GLY A 17 20.53 6.44 7.09
CA GLY A 17 21.89 6.12 6.68
C GLY A 17 22.08 6.09 5.15
N TYR A 18 21.01 5.88 4.38
CA TYR A 18 20.99 5.99 2.92
C TYR A 18 20.59 7.40 2.40
N GLY A 19 20.67 8.42 3.25
CA GLY A 19 20.37 9.81 2.87
C GLY A 19 18.89 10.12 2.70
N ARG A 20 18.01 9.31 3.29
CA ARG A 20 16.57 9.48 3.21
C ARG A 20 16.04 10.05 4.53
N ASP A 21 15.47 11.24 4.50
CA ASP A 21 14.92 11.95 5.67
C ASP A 21 13.51 11.48 6.07
N ARG A 22 12.82 10.77 5.19
CA ARG A 22 11.47 10.25 5.41
C ARG A 22 11.38 8.77 5.08
N LEU A 23 10.65 8.02 5.91
CA LEU A 23 10.36 6.62 5.61
C LEU A 23 9.54 6.49 4.33
N PRO A 24 9.66 5.37 3.59
CA PRO A 24 8.87 5.15 2.38
C PRO A 24 7.38 5.07 2.73
N TYR A 25 6.55 5.81 2.00
CA TYR A 25 5.11 5.77 2.22
C TYR A 25 4.55 4.33 2.08
N PRO A 26 3.64 3.87 2.93
CA PRO A 26 2.95 4.60 4.01
C PRO A 26 3.55 4.40 5.42
N LEU A 27 4.82 3.95 5.54
CA LEU A 27 5.45 3.73 6.83
C LEU A 27 5.61 5.06 7.58
N GLN A 28 5.47 4.98 8.90
CA GLN A 28 5.59 6.12 9.80
C GLN A 28 6.33 5.69 11.05
N TYR A 29 7.17 6.56 11.58
CA TYR A 29 7.80 6.36 12.88
C TYR A 29 7.96 7.70 13.59
N ARG A 30 7.70 7.68 14.87
CA ARG A 30 7.98 8.78 15.80
C ARG A 30 8.32 8.19 17.15
N THR A 31 9.44 8.61 17.73
CA THR A 31 9.78 8.24 19.10
C THR A 31 8.86 8.99 20.09
N ASP A 32 8.52 8.34 21.17
CA ASP A 32 7.81 8.91 22.34
C ASP A 32 8.78 9.28 23.49
N ILE A 33 10.08 9.01 23.31
CA ILE A 33 11.13 9.35 24.28
C ILE A 33 11.37 10.87 24.23
N ALA A 34 11.02 11.55 25.32
CA ALA A 34 11.15 13.01 25.44
C ALA A 34 12.52 13.45 26.01
N ASP A 35 13.16 12.62 26.81
CA ASP A 35 14.46 12.90 27.39
C ASP A 35 15.59 12.70 26.37
N PHE A 36 16.44 13.72 26.22
CA PHE A 36 17.50 13.71 25.21
C PHE A 36 18.57 12.62 25.48
N ASP A 37 18.98 12.47 26.74
CA ASP A 37 20.03 11.50 27.09
C ASP A 37 19.49 10.06 27.00
N GLU A 38 18.23 9.85 27.33
CA GLU A 38 17.54 8.57 27.14
C GLU A 38 17.43 8.25 25.64
N LEU A 39 16.97 9.20 24.84
CA LEU A 39 16.88 9.04 23.38
C LEU A 39 18.23 8.69 22.76
N LYS A 40 19.30 9.38 23.18
CA LYS A 40 20.67 9.11 22.71
C LYS A 40 21.08 7.66 23.01
N ARG A 41 20.94 7.21 24.27
CA ARG A 41 21.26 5.84 24.67
C ARG A 41 20.42 4.81 23.88
N HIS A 42 19.13 5.11 23.68
CA HIS A 42 18.24 4.24 22.91
C HIS A 42 18.69 4.12 21.44
N ARG A 43 19.11 5.22 20.82
CA ARG A 43 19.64 5.22 19.44
C ARG A 43 20.99 4.50 19.33
N GLU A 44 21.89 4.67 20.31
CA GLU A 44 23.17 3.94 20.36
C GLU A 44 22.95 2.42 20.44
N ALA A 45 22.05 1.96 21.31
CA ALA A 45 21.69 0.55 21.42
C ALA A 45 21.00 0.02 20.12
N ALA A 46 20.18 0.84 19.48
CA ALA A 46 19.56 0.50 18.20
C ALA A 46 20.60 0.34 17.08
N VAL A 47 21.63 1.19 17.01
CA VAL A 47 22.74 1.06 16.06
C VAL A 47 23.48 -0.25 16.26
N GLU A 48 23.85 -0.59 17.51
CA GLU A 48 24.52 -1.86 17.80
C GLU A 48 23.69 -3.09 17.39
N SER A 49 22.37 -3.04 17.63
CA SER A 49 21.46 -4.10 17.24
C SER A 49 21.31 -4.18 15.71
N LEU A 50 21.21 -3.04 15.04
CA LEU A 50 21.12 -2.93 13.59
C LEU A 50 22.35 -3.55 12.91
N LEU A 51 23.55 -3.25 13.40
CA LEU A 51 24.80 -3.80 12.84
C LEU A 51 24.85 -5.34 12.92
N ARG A 52 24.22 -5.95 13.91
CA ARG A 52 24.11 -7.43 13.99
C ARG A 52 23.11 -8.03 13.00
N LYS A 53 22.12 -7.25 12.58
CA LYS A 53 21.05 -7.67 11.64
C LYS A 53 21.39 -7.36 10.18
N TYR A 54 22.35 -6.46 9.97
CA TYR A 54 22.74 -6.02 8.63
C TYR A 54 23.57 -7.09 7.93
N ASP A 55 23.04 -7.64 6.85
CA ASP A 55 23.67 -8.66 6.03
C ASP A 55 23.49 -8.35 4.53
N PRO A 56 24.13 -9.09 3.61
CA PRO A 56 23.99 -8.86 2.17
C PRO A 56 22.56 -8.92 1.65
N ALA A 57 21.66 -9.69 2.26
CA ALA A 57 20.27 -9.76 1.83
C ALA A 57 19.50 -8.48 2.21
N VAL A 58 19.79 -7.90 3.36
CA VAL A 58 19.28 -6.59 3.78
C VAL A 58 19.78 -5.51 2.83
N GLU A 59 21.06 -5.49 2.49
CA GLU A 59 21.65 -4.54 1.55
C GLU A 59 21.00 -4.61 0.16
N HIS A 60 20.85 -5.83 -0.37
CA HIS A 60 20.16 -6.02 -1.66
C HIS A 60 18.69 -5.56 -1.62
N ALA A 61 17.98 -5.87 -0.52
CA ALA A 61 16.60 -5.42 -0.37
C ALA A 61 16.50 -3.88 -0.35
N LEU A 62 17.41 -3.20 0.35
CA LEU A 62 17.47 -1.74 0.38
C LEU A 62 17.77 -1.14 -0.99
N THR A 63 18.68 -1.75 -1.76
CA THR A 63 18.98 -1.33 -3.13
C THR A 63 17.70 -1.36 -4.00
N VAL A 64 16.89 -2.43 -3.88
CA VAL A 64 15.60 -2.53 -4.60
C VAL A 64 14.61 -1.47 -4.16
N LEU A 65 14.53 -1.18 -2.85
CA LEU A 65 13.59 -0.19 -2.31
C LEU A 65 13.96 1.26 -2.64
N LEU A 66 15.27 1.55 -2.71
CA LEU A 66 15.78 2.89 -2.95
C LEU A 66 15.74 3.31 -4.42
N ASP A 67 15.94 2.33 -5.32
CA ASP A 67 15.97 2.55 -6.77
C ASP A 67 15.19 1.43 -7.51
N PRO A 68 13.85 1.42 -7.38
CA PRO A 68 13.00 0.42 -8.00
C PRO A 68 12.64 0.78 -9.45
N ASP A 69 12.39 -0.25 -10.28
CA ASP A 69 11.70 -0.06 -11.57
C ASP A 69 10.22 0.27 -11.37
N ALA A 70 9.61 -0.35 -10.35
CA ALA A 70 8.24 -0.06 -9.94
C ALA A 70 8.04 -0.35 -8.45
N ARG A 71 7.11 0.38 -7.85
CA ARG A 71 6.73 0.18 -6.44
C ARG A 71 5.22 0.03 -6.28
N VAL A 72 4.82 -0.64 -5.21
CA VAL A 72 3.44 -0.75 -4.75
C VAL A 72 3.34 -0.27 -3.32
N GLU A 73 2.35 0.56 -3.07
CA GLU A 73 2.06 1.16 -1.78
C GLU A 73 0.65 0.79 -1.37
N SER A 74 0.47 0.35 -0.13
CA SER A 74 -0.86 0.07 0.41
C SER A 74 -1.00 0.65 1.81
N LYS A 75 -2.00 1.51 1.96
CA LYS A 75 -2.44 2.03 3.24
C LYS A 75 -3.90 1.66 3.45
N GLY A 76 -4.19 1.12 4.61
CA GLY A 76 -5.56 0.73 4.96
C GLY A 76 -5.80 0.85 6.46
N PHE A 77 -7.05 0.63 6.82
CA PHE A 77 -7.53 0.70 8.20
C PHE A 77 -8.42 -0.50 8.50
N VAL A 78 -8.32 -0.98 9.74
CA VAL A 78 -9.13 -2.09 10.26
C VAL A 78 -9.80 -1.64 11.55
N GLY A 79 -11.03 -2.10 11.77
CA GLY A 79 -11.82 -1.78 12.96
C GLY A 79 -12.89 -0.75 12.67
N GLN A 80 -13.73 -0.50 13.68
CA GLN A 80 -14.89 0.39 13.54
C GLN A 80 -14.52 1.88 13.53
N ASP A 81 -13.42 2.19 14.21
CA ASP A 81 -12.90 3.53 14.47
C ASP A 81 -11.63 3.82 13.68
N ASP A 82 -11.33 2.98 12.67
CA ASP A 82 -10.13 3.07 11.83
C ASP A 82 -8.81 3.08 12.67
N SER A 83 -8.87 2.50 13.86
CA SER A 83 -7.78 2.55 14.85
C SER A 83 -6.54 1.74 14.48
N HIS A 84 -6.66 0.83 13.51
CA HIS A 84 -5.59 -0.08 13.11
C HIS A 84 -5.16 0.21 11.68
N ALA A 85 -4.05 0.95 11.52
CA ALA A 85 -3.48 1.20 10.21
C ALA A 85 -2.70 -0.03 9.70
N ILE A 86 -2.96 -0.41 8.45
CA ILE A 86 -2.15 -1.33 7.65
C ILE A 86 -1.19 -0.49 6.83
N ARG A 87 0.10 -0.82 6.86
CA ARG A 87 1.14 -0.13 6.10
C ARG A 87 2.01 -1.16 5.39
N PHE A 88 2.03 -1.06 4.07
CA PHE A 88 2.84 -1.92 3.22
C PHE A 88 3.49 -1.10 2.12
N HIS A 89 4.77 -1.32 1.91
CA HIS A 89 5.53 -0.81 0.78
C HIS A 89 6.25 -1.96 0.12
N GLY A 90 6.15 -2.07 -1.19
CA GLY A 90 6.86 -3.08 -1.97
C GLY A 90 7.49 -2.47 -3.20
N ALA A 91 8.60 -3.05 -3.64
CA ALA A 91 9.37 -2.60 -4.80
C ALA A 91 9.86 -3.78 -5.61
N ILE A 92 10.02 -3.58 -6.91
CA ILE A 92 10.64 -4.54 -7.84
C ILE A 92 11.73 -3.84 -8.66
N ARG A 93 12.82 -4.57 -8.89
CA ARG A 93 13.92 -4.16 -9.77
C ARG A 93 14.42 -5.38 -10.55
N GLY A 94 14.19 -5.40 -11.86
CA GLY A 94 14.43 -6.59 -12.66
C GLY A 94 13.67 -7.80 -12.10
N PRO A 95 14.35 -8.94 -11.85
CA PRO A 95 13.73 -10.16 -11.34
C PRO A 95 13.57 -10.20 -9.81
N VAL A 96 14.11 -9.21 -9.09
CA VAL A 96 14.13 -9.17 -7.62
C VAL A 96 13.08 -8.22 -7.06
N GLY A 97 12.66 -8.48 -5.84
CA GLY A 97 11.70 -7.66 -5.11
C GLY A 97 12.09 -7.50 -3.65
N ALA A 98 11.58 -6.43 -3.05
CA ALA A 98 11.68 -6.19 -1.62
C ALA A 98 10.38 -5.63 -1.08
N THR A 99 10.02 -5.97 0.15
CA THR A 99 8.81 -5.45 0.78
C THR A 99 9.05 -5.04 2.22
N LEU A 100 8.28 -4.05 2.65
CA LEU A 100 8.22 -3.57 4.02
C LEU A 100 6.77 -3.71 4.51
N THR A 101 6.62 -4.35 5.66
CA THR A 101 5.37 -4.32 6.42
C THR A 101 5.66 -3.69 7.76
N GLN A 102 4.77 -2.83 8.22
CA GLN A 102 4.95 -2.17 9.51
C GLN A 102 3.85 -2.61 10.48
N ALA A 103 4.29 -3.04 11.65
CA ALA A 103 3.40 -3.33 12.77
C ALA A 103 2.70 -2.06 13.27
N ARG A 104 1.63 -2.25 14.03
CA ARG A 104 0.96 -1.17 14.74
C ARG A 104 1.90 -0.57 15.80
N GLY A 105 1.93 0.75 15.91
CA GLY A 105 2.57 1.46 17.01
C GLY A 105 1.60 1.77 18.15
N SER A 106 2.02 2.67 19.04
CA SER A 106 1.27 3.09 20.22
C SER A 106 0.00 3.91 19.90
N ALA A 107 -0.01 4.57 18.73
CA ALA A 107 -1.15 5.36 18.24
C ALA A 107 -1.37 5.12 16.73
N ALA A 108 -2.51 5.57 16.21
CA ALA A 108 -2.89 5.36 14.80
C ALA A 108 -1.91 6.03 13.80
N ASP A 109 -1.28 7.13 14.21
CA ASP A 109 -0.30 7.89 13.44
C ASP A 109 1.16 7.47 13.73
N VAL A 110 1.36 6.46 14.60
CA VAL A 110 2.68 5.91 14.95
C VAL A 110 2.77 4.49 14.43
N GLY A 111 3.86 4.18 13.72
CA GLY A 111 4.18 2.82 13.29
C GLY A 111 5.09 2.13 14.33
N GLY A 112 4.94 0.81 14.43
CA GLY A 112 5.79 -0.07 15.24
C GLY A 112 6.95 -0.65 14.41
N ASP A 113 7.29 -1.89 14.73
CA ASP A 113 8.39 -2.62 14.10
C ASP A 113 8.14 -2.86 12.61
N VAL A 114 9.22 -2.92 11.86
CA VAL A 114 9.23 -3.06 10.41
C VAL A 114 9.84 -4.40 10.02
N VAL A 115 9.13 -5.14 9.21
CA VAL A 115 9.64 -6.37 8.60
C VAL A 115 10.05 -6.10 7.17
N LEU A 116 11.34 -6.20 6.90
CA LEU A 116 11.94 -6.18 5.57
C LEU A 116 11.97 -7.61 5.01
N THR A 117 11.47 -7.78 3.79
CA THR A 117 11.52 -9.07 3.10
C THR A 117 12.19 -8.90 1.75
N TYR A 118 13.30 -9.63 1.50
CA TYR A 118 13.91 -9.77 0.18
C TYR A 118 13.34 -11.01 -0.52
N CYS A 119 12.88 -10.86 -1.75
CA CYS A 119 12.14 -11.90 -2.47
C CYS A 119 12.34 -11.77 -4.00
N THR A 120 11.60 -12.55 -4.77
CA THR A 120 11.51 -12.36 -6.22
C THR A 120 10.41 -11.36 -6.58
N ALA A 121 10.53 -10.69 -7.73
CA ALA A 121 9.58 -9.67 -8.17
C ALA A 121 8.14 -10.20 -8.28
N ASP A 122 7.95 -11.46 -8.68
CA ASP A 122 6.64 -12.10 -8.81
C ASP A 122 5.95 -12.36 -7.46
N GLN A 123 6.70 -12.40 -6.36
CA GLN A 123 6.17 -12.61 -5.01
C GLN A 123 5.61 -11.32 -4.39
N VAL A 124 6.03 -10.14 -4.85
CA VAL A 124 5.64 -8.85 -4.24
C VAL A 124 4.12 -8.66 -4.21
N ALA A 125 3.42 -9.00 -5.31
CA ALA A 125 1.96 -8.88 -5.34
C ALA A 125 1.25 -9.79 -4.32
N ALA A 126 1.74 -11.02 -4.14
CA ALA A 126 1.19 -11.95 -3.15
C ALA A 126 1.49 -11.47 -1.71
N LEU A 127 2.68 -10.94 -1.46
CA LEU A 127 3.06 -10.36 -0.17
C LEU A 127 2.23 -9.10 0.15
N THR A 128 1.91 -8.28 -0.86
CA THR A 128 0.98 -7.13 -0.67
C THR A 128 -0.37 -7.60 -0.15
N VAL A 129 -0.95 -8.63 -0.76
CA VAL A 129 -2.26 -9.14 -0.34
C VAL A 129 -2.19 -9.88 1.00
N ALA A 130 -1.08 -10.56 1.27
CA ALA A 130 -0.86 -11.24 2.55
C ALA A 130 -0.75 -10.27 3.75
N ALA A 131 -0.39 -9.01 3.52
CA ALA A 131 -0.37 -7.96 4.54
C ALA A 131 -1.76 -7.44 4.92
N LEU A 132 -2.80 -7.77 4.16
CA LEU A 132 -4.18 -7.37 4.40
C LEU A 132 -4.93 -8.39 5.26
N PRO A 133 -6.04 -8.00 5.91
CA PRO A 133 -6.93 -8.95 6.57
C PRO A 133 -7.39 -10.04 5.60
N ARG A 134 -7.56 -11.26 6.11
CA ARG A 134 -8.15 -12.33 5.31
C ARG A 134 -9.63 -12.06 5.08
N ALA A 135 -10.05 -12.09 3.83
CA ALA A 135 -11.44 -11.92 3.45
C ALA A 135 -11.80 -12.80 2.24
N LYS A 136 -13.01 -13.34 2.25
CA LYS A 136 -13.61 -13.99 1.06
C LYS A 136 -14.12 -12.93 0.08
N PRO A 137 -14.35 -13.24 -1.18
CA PRO A 137 -15.01 -12.33 -2.10
C PRO A 137 -16.41 -11.96 -1.60
N GLY A 138 -16.84 -10.72 -1.86
CA GLY A 138 -18.20 -10.29 -1.60
C GLY A 138 -19.22 -11.10 -2.40
N THR A 139 -20.48 -11.10 -1.96
CA THR A 139 -21.53 -11.94 -2.55
C THR A 139 -22.53 -11.17 -3.42
N ARG A 140 -22.47 -9.82 -3.41
CA ARG A 140 -23.36 -8.99 -4.20
C ARG A 140 -22.90 -8.88 -5.64
N SER A 141 -23.84 -8.71 -6.56
CA SER A 141 -23.55 -8.48 -7.97
C SER A 141 -22.66 -7.25 -8.15
N PRO A 142 -21.77 -7.26 -9.16
CA PRO A 142 -21.00 -6.09 -9.55
C PRO A 142 -21.90 -4.90 -9.86
N VAL A 143 -21.45 -3.71 -9.52
CA VAL A 143 -22.10 -2.45 -9.85
C VAL A 143 -21.11 -1.61 -10.64
N GLU A 144 -21.58 -1.08 -11.78
CA GLU A 144 -20.86 -0.14 -12.61
C GLU A 144 -21.80 1.02 -12.93
N VAL A 145 -21.42 2.24 -12.56
CA VAL A 145 -22.24 3.44 -12.73
C VAL A 145 -21.41 4.56 -13.31
N ARG A 146 -21.86 5.15 -14.39
CA ARG A 146 -21.27 6.34 -14.98
C ARG A 146 -21.74 7.60 -14.26
N ARG A 147 -20.87 8.58 -14.12
CA ARG A 147 -21.22 9.86 -13.47
C ARG A 147 -22.34 10.59 -14.19
N GLU A 148 -22.41 10.48 -15.52
CA GLU A 148 -23.53 11.00 -16.33
C GLU A 148 -24.89 10.43 -15.92
N GLN A 149 -24.94 9.13 -15.57
CA GLN A 149 -26.19 8.47 -15.13
C GLN A 149 -26.64 9.03 -13.78
N LEU A 150 -25.70 9.30 -12.85
CA LEU A 150 -26.03 9.93 -11.57
C LEU A 150 -26.58 11.35 -11.77
N ALA A 151 -25.93 12.15 -12.61
CA ALA A 151 -26.38 13.51 -12.90
C ALA A 151 -27.76 13.53 -13.59
N ALA A 152 -28.00 12.65 -14.56
CA ALA A 152 -29.28 12.55 -15.25
C ALA A 152 -30.41 12.09 -14.31
N GLU A 153 -30.14 11.21 -13.34
CA GLU A 153 -31.12 10.78 -12.34
C GLU A 153 -31.43 11.89 -11.32
N GLU A 154 -30.50 12.78 -10.99
CA GLU A 154 -30.72 13.95 -10.14
C GLU A 154 -31.60 15.02 -10.85
N GLU A 155 -31.46 15.19 -12.17
CA GLU A 155 -32.23 16.15 -12.95
C GLU A 155 -33.65 15.63 -13.31
N HIS A 156 -33.83 14.31 -13.49
CA HIS A 156 -35.06 13.69 -13.88
C HIS A 156 -35.63 12.81 -12.76
N PHE A 157 -36.45 13.36 -11.91
CA PHE A 157 -37.16 12.67 -10.80
C PHE A 157 -38.23 11.69 -11.32
N GLU A 158 -38.00 10.97 -12.42
CA GLU A 158 -38.91 9.96 -12.93
C GLU A 158 -38.69 8.63 -12.22
N TYR A 159 -39.53 8.35 -11.26
CA TYR A 159 -39.65 7.07 -10.56
C TYR A 159 -40.01 5.96 -11.56
N ARG A 160 -39.03 5.25 -12.05
CA ARG A 160 -39.28 3.98 -12.75
C ARG A 160 -39.58 2.91 -11.70
N ALA A 161 -40.86 2.65 -11.49
CA ALA A 161 -41.35 1.62 -10.57
C ALA A 161 -40.63 0.27 -10.87
N GLY A 162 -39.87 -0.23 -9.90
CA GLY A 162 -39.27 -1.56 -9.96
C GLY A 162 -37.79 -1.65 -10.37
N GLN A 163 -37.14 -0.56 -10.82
CA GLN A 163 -35.71 -0.51 -11.04
C GLN A 163 -35.05 0.38 -10.00
N LEU A 164 -33.91 -0.12 -9.42
CA LEU A 164 -33.10 0.67 -8.54
C LEU A 164 -32.38 1.75 -9.33
N SER A 165 -32.34 2.97 -8.79
CA SER A 165 -31.53 4.04 -9.34
C SER A 165 -30.03 3.67 -9.26
N SER A 166 -29.20 4.32 -10.07
CA SER A 166 -27.73 4.15 -10.00
C SER A 166 -27.20 4.55 -8.63
N ALA A 167 -27.76 5.60 -8.05
CA ALA A 167 -27.45 6.03 -6.68
C ALA A 167 -27.82 4.95 -5.65
N ASP A 168 -29.01 4.32 -5.75
CA ASP A 168 -29.42 3.25 -4.86
C ASP A 168 -28.53 2.00 -4.97
N GLN A 169 -28.07 1.67 -6.18
CA GLN A 169 -27.15 0.57 -6.39
C GLN A 169 -25.80 0.80 -5.67
N LEU A 170 -25.24 2.01 -5.79
CA LEU A 170 -24.01 2.40 -5.08
C LEU A 170 -24.24 2.44 -3.57
N ASN A 171 -25.34 3.04 -3.11
CA ASN A 171 -25.67 3.15 -1.70
C ASN A 171 -25.81 1.77 -1.03
N ARG A 172 -26.40 0.78 -1.71
CA ARG A 172 -26.49 -0.61 -1.22
C ARG A 172 -25.12 -1.24 -0.94
N ILE A 173 -24.05 -0.75 -1.57
CA ILE A 173 -22.69 -1.21 -1.30
C ILE A 173 -22.02 -0.31 -0.27
N PHE A 174 -22.01 1.00 -0.47
CA PHE A 174 -21.14 1.91 0.27
C PHE A 174 -21.67 2.37 1.64
N GLN A 175 -23.00 2.37 1.85
CA GLN A 175 -23.58 2.73 3.16
C GLN A 175 -23.51 1.63 4.21
N ARG A 176 -23.00 0.44 3.84
CA ARG A 176 -22.82 -0.65 4.78
C ARG A 176 -21.66 -0.39 5.72
N ARG A 177 -21.71 -0.97 6.91
CA ARG A 177 -20.60 -0.94 7.86
C ARG A 177 -19.40 -1.69 7.28
N ARG A 178 -18.26 -1.03 7.21
CA ARG A 178 -16.98 -1.59 6.78
C ARG A 178 -16.22 -2.13 7.97
N HIS A 179 -15.57 -3.28 7.81
CA HIS A 179 -14.65 -3.85 8.81
C HIS A 179 -13.21 -3.44 8.56
N ALA A 180 -12.87 -3.26 7.30
CA ALA A 180 -11.57 -2.77 6.85
C ALA A 180 -11.72 -2.12 5.47
N PHE A 181 -10.82 -1.23 5.16
CA PHE A 181 -10.70 -0.63 3.82
C PHE A 181 -9.31 -0.07 3.62
N GLY A 182 -8.95 0.17 2.39
CA GLY A 182 -7.69 0.81 2.06
C GLY A 182 -7.51 0.97 0.57
N GLU A 183 -6.37 1.57 0.23
CA GLU A 183 -5.94 1.75 -1.15
C GLU A 183 -4.73 0.90 -1.45
N ILE A 184 -4.60 0.53 -2.71
CA ILE A 184 -3.38 -0.04 -3.28
C ILE A 184 -3.05 0.74 -4.53
N SER A 185 -1.84 1.29 -4.54
CA SER A 185 -1.30 2.09 -5.64
C SER A 185 -0.02 1.48 -6.16
N ALA A 186 0.16 1.43 -7.47
CA ALA A 186 1.44 1.06 -8.08
C ALA A 186 1.94 2.21 -8.95
N PHE A 187 3.23 2.51 -8.81
CA PHE A 187 3.90 3.62 -9.45
C PHE A 187 5.18 3.16 -10.17
N SER A 188 5.57 3.90 -11.17
CA SER A 188 6.82 3.74 -11.89
C SER A 188 7.97 4.40 -11.13
N GLY A 189 9.11 3.71 -11.06
CA GLY A 189 10.34 4.24 -10.48
C GLY A 189 10.29 4.55 -8.99
N PRO A 190 11.33 5.22 -8.47
CA PRO A 190 11.42 5.66 -7.08
C PRO A 190 10.40 6.77 -6.77
N ALA A 191 10.10 6.95 -5.47
CA ALA A 191 9.33 8.10 -5.02
C ALA A 191 10.20 9.36 -5.14
N VAL A 192 9.74 10.33 -5.92
CA VAL A 192 10.38 11.64 -6.04
C VAL A 192 9.50 12.66 -5.32
N ASP A 193 10.10 13.45 -4.42
CA ASP A 193 9.38 14.47 -3.66
C ASP A 193 8.62 15.43 -4.57
N ALA A 194 7.37 15.74 -4.16
CA ALA A 194 6.46 16.69 -4.81
C ALA A 194 6.05 16.36 -6.28
N ARG A 195 6.40 15.18 -6.82
CA ARG A 195 5.92 14.73 -8.13
C ARG A 195 5.09 13.47 -8.00
N PRO A 196 3.77 13.50 -8.27
CA PRO A 196 3.00 12.28 -8.42
C PRO A 196 3.53 11.53 -9.63
N GLY A 197 4.18 10.42 -9.41
CA GLY A 197 4.61 9.52 -10.49
C GLY A 197 3.40 8.95 -11.24
N PRO A 198 3.56 8.54 -12.51
CA PRO A 198 2.52 7.84 -13.23
C PRO A 198 2.18 6.55 -12.49
N GLY A 199 0.93 6.41 -12.08
CA GLY A 199 0.48 5.30 -11.26
C GLY A 199 -0.98 4.94 -11.45
N ARG A 200 -1.38 3.84 -10.84
CA ARG A 200 -2.76 3.37 -10.79
C ARG A 200 -3.11 3.02 -9.36
N THR A 201 -4.30 3.41 -8.96
CA THR A 201 -4.85 3.17 -7.62
C THR A 201 -6.20 2.48 -7.73
N PHE A 202 -6.46 1.56 -6.83
CA PHE A 202 -7.79 1.06 -6.55
C PHE A 202 -8.00 0.96 -5.04
N TRP A 203 -9.27 0.92 -4.62
CA TRP A 203 -9.67 0.73 -3.24
C TRP A 203 -10.14 -0.70 -3.03
N TRP A 204 -9.88 -1.24 -1.86
CA TRP A 204 -10.49 -2.46 -1.38
C TRP A 204 -11.31 -2.15 -0.13
N MET A 205 -12.45 -2.80 0.00
CA MET A 205 -13.37 -2.61 1.12
C MET A 205 -13.89 -3.97 1.58
N ASP A 206 -13.81 -4.23 2.89
CA ASP A 206 -14.31 -5.45 3.52
C ASP A 206 -15.59 -5.15 4.28
N TYR A 207 -16.61 -5.94 3.98
CA TYR A 207 -17.93 -5.92 4.59
C TYR A 207 -18.24 -7.31 5.18
N ASP A 208 -19.37 -7.47 5.89
CA ASP A 208 -19.81 -8.75 6.46
C ASP A 208 -19.87 -9.89 5.42
N ASP A 209 -20.23 -9.57 4.19
CA ASP A 209 -20.36 -10.53 3.11
C ASP A 209 -19.05 -10.77 2.33
N GLY A 210 -17.98 -9.99 2.57
CA GLY A 210 -16.66 -10.17 1.98
C GLY A 210 -16.06 -8.92 1.37
N ARG A 211 -15.00 -9.12 0.59
CA ARG A 211 -14.18 -8.06 -0.03
C ARG A 211 -14.68 -7.62 -1.39
N TYR A 212 -14.58 -6.32 -1.62
CA TYR A 212 -14.89 -5.67 -2.90
C TYR A 212 -13.70 -4.86 -3.41
N TYR A 213 -13.50 -4.92 -4.72
CA TYR A 213 -12.72 -3.95 -5.49
C TYR A 213 -13.58 -2.71 -5.70
N VAL A 214 -12.99 -1.53 -5.53
CA VAL A 214 -13.68 -0.26 -5.79
C VAL A 214 -12.76 0.66 -6.59
N LYS A 215 -13.31 1.21 -7.65
CA LYS A 215 -12.73 2.29 -8.44
C LYS A 215 -13.67 3.48 -8.39
N THR A 216 -13.14 4.64 -7.98
CA THR A 216 -13.92 5.87 -7.78
C THR A 216 -13.90 6.83 -8.98
N GLY A 217 -13.28 6.40 -10.09
CA GLY A 217 -13.22 7.19 -11.33
C GLY A 217 -14.55 7.22 -12.08
N ASP A 218 -14.50 7.39 -13.41
CA ASP A 218 -15.64 7.22 -14.30
C ASP A 218 -15.34 6.04 -15.25
N PRO A 219 -16.15 4.99 -15.24
CA PRO A 219 -17.24 4.73 -14.31
C PRO A 219 -16.78 4.44 -12.87
N ILE A 220 -17.67 4.63 -11.89
CA ILE A 220 -17.55 4.09 -10.54
C ILE A 220 -17.81 2.59 -10.62
N ILE A 221 -16.91 1.78 -10.13
CA ILE A 221 -17.02 0.31 -10.15
C ILE A 221 -16.93 -0.22 -8.73
N ALA A 222 -17.82 -1.14 -8.38
CA ALA A 222 -17.71 -1.95 -7.17
C ALA A 222 -18.02 -3.41 -7.51
N GLU A 223 -17.05 -4.31 -7.30
CA GLU A 223 -17.21 -5.73 -7.64
C GLU A 223 -16.57 -6.65 -6.59
N PRO A 224 -17.10 -7.87 -6.39
CA PRO A 224 -16.48 -8.86 -5.53
C PRO A 224 -15.02 -9.12 -5.91
N LEU A 225 -14.13 -9.14 -4.91
CA LEU A 225 -12.70 -9.28 -5.13
C LEU A 225 -12.15 -10.51 -4.40
N SER A 226 -11.76 -11.53 -5.15
CA SER A 226 -11.04 -12.68 -4.62
C SER A 226 -9.55 -12.38 -4.44
N THR A 227 -8.89 -13.12 -3.55
CA THR A 227 -7.44 -13.06 -3.33
C THR A 227 -6.67 -13.21 -4.64
N ASP A 228 -6.99 -14.19 -5.47
CA ASP A 228 -6.28 -14.45 -6.73
C ASP A 228 -6.46 -13.31 -7.74
N ARG A 229 -7.68 -12.77 -7.86
CA ARG A 229 -7.95 -11.60 -8.73
C ARG A 229 -7.19 -10.37 -8.25
N MET A 230 -7.08 -10.19 -6.93
CA MET A 230 -6.33 -9.07 -6.32
C MET A 230 -4.84 -9.20 -6.61
N ILE A 231 -4.24 -10.37 -6.37
CA ILE A 231 -2.83 -10.66 -6.70
C ILE A 231 -2.57 -10.42 -8.19
N ALA A 232 -3.40 -10.98 -9.07
CA ALA A 232 -3.26 -10.81 -10.51
C ALA A 232 -3.40 -9.34 -10.93
N GLY A 233 -4.29 -8.60 -10.29
CA GLY A 233 -4.47 -7.16 -10.51
C GLY A 233 -3.22 -6.35 -10.15
N ILE A 234 -2.68 -6.55 -8.96
CA ILE A 234 -1.47 -5.88 -8.47
C ILE A 234 -0.27 -6.23 -9.36
N ARG A 235 -0.10 -7.52 -9.71
CA ARG A 235 0.97 -7.95 -10.64
C ARG A 235 0.90 -7.22 -11.98
N ARG A 236 -0.30 -7.10 -12.59
CA ARG A 236 -0.47 -6.34 -13.84
C ARG A 236 -0.13 -4.86 -13.69
N MET A 237 -0.47 -4.24 -12.54
CA MET A 237 -0.13 -2.85 -12.26
C MET A 237 1.38 -2.66 -12.14
N LEU A 238 2.07 -3.52 -11.40
CA LEU A 238 3.53 -3.49 -11.24
C LEU A 238 4.25 -3.69 -12.58
N LEU A 239 3.87 -4.70 -13.37
CA LEU A 239 4.48 -4.96 -14.68
C LEU A 239 4.26 -3.81 -15.67
N ARG A 240 3.12 -3.11 -15.56
CA ARG A 240 2.87 -1.92 -16.39
C ARG A 240 3.72 -0.73 -15.94
N ALA A 241 3.85 -0.52 -14.64
CA ALA A 241 4.68 0.52 -14.06
C ALA A 241 6.16 0.29 -14.38
N GLN A 242 6.64 -0.96 -14.28
CA GLN A 242 8.00 -1.35 -14.66
C GLN A 242 8.29 -1.07 -16.14
N ARG A 243 7.40 -1.48 -17.05
CA ARG A 243 7.56 -1.18 -18.48
C ARG A 243 7.60 0.32 -18.75
N TYR A 244 6.73 1.09 -18.10
CA TYR A 244 6.75 2.54 -18.22
C TYR A 244 8.09 3.14 -17.77
N HIS A 245 8.64 2.64 -16.66
CA HIS A 245 9.97 3.06 -16.18
C HIS A 245 11.08 2.75 -17.19
N GLN A 246 11.06 1.56 -17.79
CA GLN A 246 12.05 1.15 -18.81
C GLN A 246 11.95 1.96 -20.10
N GLU A 247 10.76 2.41 -20.48
CA GLU A 247 10.53 3.18 -21.71
C GLU A 247 10.77 4.68 -21.52
N PHE A 248 10.48 5.24 -20.35
CA PHE A 248 10.42 6.68 -20.11
C PHE A 248 11.16 7.14 -18.85
N GLY A 249 11.73 6.22 -18.05
CA GLY A 249 12.54 6.56 -16.89
C GLY A 249 13.81 7.29 -17.33
N GLU A 250 14.05 8.47 -16.81
CA GLU A 250 15.34 9.14 -16.97
C GLU A 250 16.41 8.32 -16.25
N PRO A 251 17.55 8.01 -16.91
CA PRO A 251 18.69 7.42 -16.22
C PRO A 251 19.13 8.37 -15.10
N ASP A 252 19.26 7.84 -13.89
CA ASP A 252 19.76 8.64 -12.76
C ASP A 252 21.21 9.01 -13.00
N GLU A 253 21.46 10.26 -13.42
CA GLU A 253 22.80 10.81 -13.67
C GLU A 253 23.69 10.84 -12.41
N ARG A 254 23.18 10.42 -11.24
CA ARG A 254 23.89 10.41 -9.96
C ARG A 254 24.68 9.12 -9.68
N LEU A 255 24.60 8.15 -10.57
CA LEU A 255 25.31 6.87 -10.48
C LEU A 255 26.41 6.67 -11.55
N ALA A 256 26.78 7.73 -12.26
CA ALA A 256 27.88 7.74 -13.21
C ALA A 256 29.20 8.24 -12.58
#